data_3e96a2e11083d9d2c8c7db3a4f7bfdd4
#
_entry.id   3e96a2e11083d9d2c8c7db3a4f7bfdd4
#
_cell.length_a   1.000
_cell.length_b   1.000
_cell.length_c   1.000
_cell.angle_alpha   90.00
_cell.angle_beta   90.00
_cell.angle_gamma   90.00
#
_symmetry.space_group_name_H-M   'P 1'
#
loop_
_entity.id
_entity.type
_entity.pdbx_description
1 polymer ?
#
loop_
_entity_poly.entity_id
_entity_poly.type
_entity_poly.pdbx_seq_one_letter_code
_entity_poly.pdbx_strand_id
1 'polypeptide(L)' 'MNDVLQDKLRNFKQQVEDAEEIAALNLAKFRKAQTEVEEAEKRANLAEQAMGKLRARSIMRSETPVINP' A
#
# COMPACT_ATOMS: atom_id res chain seq x y z
N MET A 1 -24.23 0.98 45.75
CA MET A 1 -24.34 2.01 44.73
C MET A 1 -23.02 2.35 44.10
N ASN A 2 -22.03 2.66 44.89
CA ASN A 2 -20.70 3.00 44.39
C ASN A 2 -20.07 1.84 43.59
N ASP A 3 -20.35 0.60 44.01
CA ASP A 3 -19.77 -0.57 43.33
C ASP A 3 -20.30 -0.74 41.91
N VAL A 4 -21.59 -0.45 41.73
CA VAL A 4 -22.17 -0.53 40.38
C VAL A 4 -21.59 0.53 39.46
N LEU A 5 -21.43 1.75 39.98
CA LEU A 5 -20.83 2.84 39.22
C LEU A 5 -19.37 2.56 38.92
N GLN A 6 -18.62 2.00 39.87
CA GLN A 6 -17.23 1.64 39.66
C GLN A 6 -17.10 0.53 38.63
N ASP A 7 -17.98 -0.45 38.65
CA ASP A 7 -17.97 -1.52 37.66
C ASP A 7 -18.28 -1.00 36.28
N LYS A 8 -19.25 -0.11 36.15
CA LYS A 8 -19.58 0.52 34.87
C LYS A 8 -18.42 1.33 34.34
N LEU A 9 -17.72 2.05 35.21
CA LEU A 9 -16.57 2.83 34.83
C LEU A 9 -15.44 1.94 34.39
N ARG A 10 -15.18 0.84 35.06
CA ARG A 10 -14.17 -0.13 34.62
C ARG A 10 -14.49 -0.71 33.26
N ASN A 11 -15.76 -1.12 33.11
CA ASN A 11 -16.21 -1.68 31.82
C ASN A 11 -16.04 -0.66 30.69
N PHE A 12 -16.39 0.58 30.97
CA PHE A 12 -16.24 1.64 29.99
C PHE A 12 -14.77 1.85 29.63
N LYS A 13 -13.88 1.90 30.62
CA LYS A 13 -12.44 2.02 30.40
C LYS A 13 -11.92 0.86 29.56
N GLN A 14 -12.38 -0.37 29.86
CA GLN A 14 -11.96 -1.55 29.12
C GLN A 14 -12.40 -1.47 27.69
N GLN A 15 -13.63 -1.01 27.44
CA GLN A 15 -14.14 -0.83 26.08
C GLN A 15 -13.32 0.19 25.30
N VAL A 16 -12.94 1.28 25.97
CA VAL A 16 -12.11 2.31 25.33
C VAL A 16 -10.73 1.74 25.00
N GLU A 17 -10.12 1.03 25.93
CA GLU A 17 -8.81 0.42 25.70
C GLU A 17 -8.86 -0.59 24.56
N ASP A 18 -9.90 -1.41 24.51
CA ASP A 18 -10.08 -2.38 23.43
C ASP A 18 -10.25 -1.67 22.09
N ALA A 19 -11.04 -0.61 22.08
CA ALA A 19 -11.24 0.17 20.86
C ALA A 19 -9.92 0.82 20.40
N GLU A 20 -9.12 1.31 21.33
CA GLU A 20 -7.82 1.89 20.99
C GLU A 20 -6.86 0.85 20.43
N GLU A 21 -6.87 -0.36 20.98
CA GLU A 21 -6.05 -1.45 20.44
C GLU A 21 -6.46 -1.82 19.02
N ILE A 22 -7.76 -1.93 18.79
CA ILE A 22 -8.29 -2.24 17.47
C ILE A 22 -7.91 -1.13 16.49
N ALA A 23 -8.04 0.12 16.90
CA ALA A 23 -7.67 1.26 16.06
C ALA A 23 -6.17 1.23 15.72
N ALA A 24 -5.32 0.91 16.70
CA ALA A 24 -3.88 0.83 16.49
C ALA A 24 -3.53 -0.29 15.52
N LEU A 25 -4.17 -1.46 15.67
CA LEU A 25 -3.96 -2.58 14.75
C LEU A 25 -4.39 -2.22 13.33
N ASN A 26 -5.55 -1.59 13.20
CA ASN A 26 -6.06 -1.20 11.90
C ASN A 26 -5.17 -0.17 11.23
N LEU A 27 -4.64 0.78 12.02
CA LEU A 27 -3.72 1.77 11.49
C LEU A 27 -2.42 1.13 11.01
N ALA A 28 -1.90 0.16 11.77
CA ALA A 28 -0.70 -0.57 11.37
C ALA A 28 -0.93 -1.34 10.07
N LYS A 29 -2.08 -2.00 9.94
CA LYS A 29 -2.45 -2.72 8.71
C LYS A 29 -2.60 -1.77 7.54
N PHE A 30 -3.20 -0.62 7.77
CA PHE A 30 -3.36 0.40 6.73
C PHE A 30 -2.01 0.90 6.23
N ARG A 31 -1.10 1.20 7.15
CA ARG A 31 0.24 1.65 6.79
C ARG A 31 1.01 0.61 6.00
N LYS A 32 0.88 -0.64 6.40
CA LYS A 32 1.51 -1.75 5.69
C LYS A 32 0.97 -1.86 4.27
N ALA A 33 -0.37 -1.81 4.14
CA ALA A 33 -1.01 -1.88 2.83
C ALA A 33 -0.59 -0.69 1.95
N GLN A 34 -0.50 0.50 2.52
CA GLN A 34 -0.06 1.68 1.81
C GLN A 34 1.36 1.52 1.28
N THR A 35 2.25 0.99 2.12
CA THR A 35 3.63 0.71 1.70
C THR A 35 3.67 -0.30 0.57
N GLU A 36 2.86 -1.35 0.65
CA GLU A 36 2.79 -2.37 -0.39
C GLU A 36 2.31 -1.79 -1.72
N VAL A 37 1.31 -0.90 -1.66
CA VAL A 37 0.81 -0.22 -2.85
C VAL A 37 1.91 0.67 -3.45
N GLU A 38 2.60 1.45 -2.62
CA GLU A 38 3.68 2.31 -3.08
C GLU A 38 4.80 1.52 -3.74
N GLU A 39 5.16 0.38 -3.16
CA GLU A 39 6.18 -0.49 -3.74
C GLU A 39 5.72 -1.09 -5.07
N ALA A 40 4.46 -1.49 -5.14
CA ALA A 40 3.89 -2.03 -6.37
C ALA A 40 3.87 -0.96 -7.47
N GLU A 41 3.53 0.27 -7.12
CA GLU A 41 3.55 1.39 -8.05
C GLU A 41 4.95 1.66 -8.59
N LYS A 42 5.95 1.61 -7.72
CA LYS A 42 7.34 1.77 -8.13
C LYS A 42 7.75 0.69 -9.12
N ARG A 43 7.39 -0.56 -8.83
CA ARG A 43 7.70 -1.67 -9.73
C ARG A 43 7.01 -1.50 -11.07
N ALA A 44 5.74 -1.08 -11.05
CA ALA A 44 4.98 -0.84 -12.28
C ALA A 44 5.62 0.27 -13.10
N ASN A 45 6.00 1.36 -12.46
CA ASN A 45 6.65 2.50 -13.13
C ASN A 45 7.97 2.09 -13.76
N LEU A 46 8.77 1.30 -13.04
CA LEU A 46 10.04 0.80 -13.57
C LEU A 46 9.81 -0.13 -14.75
N ALA A 47 8.80 -0.98 -14.69
CA ALA A 47 8.46 -1.87 -15.77
C ALA A 47 8.01 -1.08 -16.99
N GLU A 48 7.20 -0.05 -16.81
CA GLU A 48 6.76 0.82 -17.89
C GLU A 48 7.93 1.54 -18.54
N GLN A 49 8.88 2.03 -17.75
CA GLN A 49 10.07 2.67 -18.26
C GLN A 49 10.90 1.70 -19.08
N ALA A 50 11.06 0.48 -18.59
CA ALA A 50 11.80 -0.55 -19.31
C ALA A 50 11.11 -0.90 -20.62
N MET A 51 9.79 -1.01 -20.62
CA MET A 51 9.01 -1.26 -21.82
C MET A 51 9.15 -0.11 -22.82
N GLY A 52 9.12 1.12 -22.31
CA GLY A 52 9.32 2.30 -23.14
C GLY A 52 10.67 2.29 -23.85
N LYS A 53 11.72 1.92 -23.12
CA LYS A 53 13.07 1.81 -23.68
C LYS A 53 13.14 0.73 -24.74
N LEU A 54 12.52 -0.41 -24.48
CA LEU A 54 12.49 -1.49 -25.47
C LEU A 54 11.74 -1.09 -26.74
N ARG A 55 10.64 -0.40 -26.60
CA ARG A 55 9.87 0.10 -27.73
C ARG A 55 10.71 1.09 -28.56
N ALA A 56 11.40 2.00 -27.89
CA ALA A 56 12.25 2.96 -28.56
C ALA A 56 13.35 2.26 -29.35
N ARG A 57 13.96 1.25 -28.78
CA ARG A 57 14.98 0.45 -29.47
C ARG A 57 14.41 -0.29 -30.69
N SER A 58 13.22 -0.85 -30.51
CA SER A 58 12.55 -1.56 -31.59
C SER A 58 12.22 -0.64 -32.76
N ILE A 59 11.75 0.55 -32.46
CA ILE A 59 11.44 1.55 -33.48
C ILE A 59 12.72 1.96 -34.21
N MET A 60 13.79 2.20 -33.47
CA MET A 60 15.07 2.55 -34.07
C MET A 60 15.60 1.45 -34.98
N ARG A 61 15.47 0.21 -34.54
CA ARG A 61 15.88 -0.91 -35.37
C ARG A 61 15.07 -1.01 -36.65
N SER A 62 13.77 -0.78 -36.52
CA SER A 62 12.88 -0.84 -37.66
C SER A 62 13.23 0.20 -38.68
N GLU A 63 13.66 1.34 -38.24
CA GLU A 63 14.04 2.41 -39.16
C GLU A 63 15.34 2.12 -39.89
N THR A 64 16.18 1.33 -39.29
CA THR A 64 17.42 1.19 -39.86
C THR A 64 17.37 0.19 -40.92
N PRO A 65 17.28 -0.35 -41.42
CA PRO A 65 17.51 -1.05 -42.41
C PRO A 65 16.87 -1.60 -43.18
N VAL A 66 16.49 -1.51 -43.28
CA VAL A 66 16.01 -1.88 -43.92
C VAL A 66 16.00 -2.57 -44.78
N ILE A 67 16.10 -2.80 -44.91
CA ILE A 67 16.05 -3.29 -45.41
C ILE A 67 15.96 -4.03 -46.25
N ASN A 68 15.97 -4.27 -46.61
CA ASN A 68 15.97 -4.89 -47.26
C ASN A 68 15.77 -5.54 -47.93
N PRO A 69 15.83 -5.79 -48.18
CA PRO A 69 15.75 -6.39 -49.03
C PRO A 69 15.26 -6.79 -49.45
#